data_74e5a90e0ff8f73b481785f52af84a13
#
_entry.id   74e5a90e0ff8f73b481785f52af84a13
#
_cell.length_a   1.000
_cell.length_b   1.000
_cell.length_c   1.000
_cell.angle_alpha   90.00
_cell.angle_beta   90.00
_cell.angle_gamma   90.00
#
_symmetry.space_group_name_H-M   'P 1'
#
loop_
_entity.id
_entity.type
_entity.pdbx_description
1 polymer ?
#
loop_
_entity_poly.entity_id
_entity_poly.type
_entity_poly.pdbx_seq_one_letter_code
_entity_poly.pdbx_strand_id
1 'polypeptide(L)'
;MISRAWRPAAGVVAGLFVLPSVLSGCGLLDAANQVGESEESASPTSEASPSALKVPLYWIGATGKSSFLYREYHDYKADDAASRGDVVATAVSMLTRVQPRDPDYHNPWNPAGSVGSSMSKDGTLTLNLSSDAFDHSISADEANLAVQQLVYTATASAAVGGISDAGPSTKVIVLVDGHRGYKFGNQTLGQTVVRDEAVAAPLWIIDPEQNSVFGTTTTVKMVATNVASRVYWDIRKNGSEVAAGSEDLSGDDSGLQEIQFSRNLAEGDYTIRIYIKTEDLKDPGLAVSDQEVSLYDDHQFTVNK
;
A
#
# COMPACT_ATOMS: atom_id res chain seq x y z
N MET A 1 -24.51 -20.53 -47.12
CA MET A 1 -23.73 -20.28 -48.35
C MET A 1 -22.55 -19.39 -47.99
N ILE A 2 -21.40 -19.90 -48.30
CA ILE A 2 -20.05 -19.30 -48.49
C ILE A 2 -19.29 -18.98 -47.21
N SER A 3 -18.49 -19.97 -46.84
CA SER A 3 -17.28 -19.95 -46.04
C SER A 3 -16.16 -19.14 -46.70
N ARG A 4 -15.34 -18.44 -45.90
CA ARG A 4 -13.97 -18.13 -46.29
C ARG A 4 -13.04 -18.30 -45.10
N ALA A 5 -12.28 -19.37 -45.16
CA ALA A 5 -11.10 -19.64 -44.35
C ALA A 5 -9.92 -18.79 -44.84
N TRP A 6 -9.12 -18.27 -43.91
CA TRP A 6 -7.80 -17.73 -44.22
C TRP A 6 -6.74 -18.43 -43.38
N ARG A 7 -5.74 -18.99 -44.10
CA ARG A 7 -4.60 -19.75 -43.57
C ARG A 7 -3.43 -18.81 -43.25
N PRO A 8 -2.57 -19.15 -42.28
CA PRO A 8 -1.38 -18.40 -41.97
C PRO A 8 -0.20 -18.80 -42.86
N ALA A 9 0.67 -17.83 -43.19
CA ALA A 9 1.96 -18.05 -43.83
C ALA A 9 3.07 -18.10 -42.77
N ALA A 10 3.80 -19.18 -42.74
CA ALA A 10 5.03 -19.37 -41.97
C ALA A 10 6.20 -18.70 -42.71
N GLY A 11 7.02 -17.93 -41.98
CA GLY A 11 8.29 -17.41 -42.43
C GLY A 11 9.40 -17.79 -41.45
N VAL A 12 10.18 -18.80 -41.82
CA VAL A 12 11.42 -19.19 -41.13
C VAL A 12 12.55 -18.34 -41.69
N VAL A 13 13.30 -17.62 -40.84
CA VAL A 13 14.63 -17.07 -41.19
C VAL A 13 15.62 -17.57 -40.15
N ALA A 14 16.45 -18.51 -40.59
CA ALA A 14 17.65 -18.95 -39.90
C ALA A 14 18.79 -17.96 -40.17
N GLY A 15 19.35 -17.37 -39.14
CA GLY A 15 20.54 -16.57 -39.17
C GLY A 15 21.66 -17.22 -38.37
N LEU A 16 22.60 -17.82 -39.11
CA LEU A 16 23.87 -18.37 -38.63
C LEU A 16 24.81 -17.20 -38.29
N PHE A 17 25.35 -17.13 -37.08
CA PHE A 17 26.51 -16.30 -36.78
C PHE A 17 27.66 -17.14 -36.20
N VAL A 18 28.75 -17.07 -36.92
CA VAL A 18 30.04 -17.74 -36.76
C VAL A 18 30.85 -17.02 -35.68
N LEU A 19 31.41 -17.79 -34.74
CA LEU A 19 32.52 -17.36 -33.87
C LEU A 19 33.84 -17.33 -34.61
N PRO A 20 34.76 -16.45 -34.29
CA PRO A 20 36.20 -16.74 -34.40
C PRO A 20 36.86 -16.84 -33.01
N SER A 21 37.44 -17.99 -32.79
CA SER A 21 38.45 -18.26 -31.76
C SER A 21 39.77 -17.64 -32.20
N VAL A 22 40.46 -16.94 -31.31
CA VAL A 22 41.88 -16.64 -31.47
C VAL A 22 42.62 -17.08 -30.22
N LEU A 23 43.46 -18.11 -30.43
CA LEU A 23 44.51 -18.56 -29.50
C LEU A 23 45.84 -17.81 -29.81
N SER A 24 46.68 -17.81 -28.80
CA SER A 24 48.13 -17.59 -28.82
C SER A 24 48.59 -16.19 -28.40
N GLY A 25 49.53 -16.02 -27.50
CA GLY A 25 50.69 -16.80 -27.20
C GLY A 25 51.47 -16.25 -26.03
N CYS A 26 52.23 -17.13 -25.42
CA CYS A 26 53.25 -16.88 -24.41
C CYS A 26 54.37 -15.96 -24.87
N GLY A 27 54.86 -15.11 -23.97
CA GLY A 27 56.12 -14.41 -24.11
C GLY A 27 56.65 -14.01 -22.74
N LEU A 28 57.60 -14.80 -22.21
CA LEU A 28 58.49 -14.43 -21.12
C LEU A 28 59.51 -13.42 -21.60
N LEU A 29 59.85 -12.41 -20.79
CA LEU A 29 61.18 -11.98 -20.39
C LEU A 29 61.15 -10.61 -19.68
N ASP A 30 61.41 -10.61 -18.42
CA ASP A 30 62.44 -9.91 -17.64
C ASP A 30 62.69 -8.41 -17.94
N ALA A 31 62.51 -7.58 -16.92
CA ALA A 31 63.48 -6.71 -16.28
C ALA A 31 62.87 -5.51 -15.57
N ALA A 32 63.05 -5.58 -14.24
CA ALA A 32 63.45 -4.49 -13.34
C ALA A 32 62.71 -3.15 -13.29
N ASN A 33 62.13 -2.93 -12.11
CA ASN A 33 62.23 -1.72 -11.30
C ASN A 33 61.54 -0.43 -11.78
N GLN A 34 60.39 -0.13 -11.18
CA GLN A 34 60.18 1.15 -10.49
C GLN A 34 58.96 1.08 -9.56
N VAL A 35 59.24 1.43 -8.31
CA VAL A 35 58.27 1.66 -7.24
C VAL A 35 57.42 2.87 -7.61
N GLY A 36 56.13 2.65 -7.70
CA GLY A 36 55.08 3.69 -7.79
C GLY A 36 53.88 3.14 -7.05
N GLU A 37 53.77 3.47 -5.75
CA GLU A 37 52.56 3.28 -4.97
C GLU A 37 51.43 4.12 -5.61
N SER A 38 50.57 3.45 -6.36
CA SER A 38 49.24 4.00 -6.65
C SER A 38 48.30 3.46 -5.59
N GLU A 39 47.97 4.29 -4.65
CA GLU A 39 46.84 4.05 -3.73
C GLU A 39 45.58 3.86 -4.61
N GLU A 40 45.22 2.61 -4.78
CA GLU A 40 43.94 2.21 -5.33
C GLU A 40 42.89 2.62 -4.29
N SER A 41 42.33 3.81 -4.49
CA SER A 41 41.20 4.33 -3.73
C SER A 41 40.02 3.37 -3.94
N ALA A 42 39.89 2.39 -3.06
CA ALA A 42 38.71 1.56 -2.97
C ALA A 42 37.53 2.49 -2.65
N SER A 43 36.74 2.80 -3.67
CA SER A 43 35.42 3.41 -3.49
C SER A 43 34.64 2.50 -2.52
N PRO A 44 34.07 3.05 -1.45
CA PRO A 44 33.23 2.24 -0.58
C PRO A 44 32.06 1.75 -1.44
N THR A 45 32.02 0.45 -1.69
CA THR A 45 30.83 -0.24 -2.16
C THR A 45 29.78 0.04 -1.12
N SER A 46 28.87 0.96 -1.43
CA SER A 46 27.66 1.16 -0.64
C SER A 46 26.92 -0.18 -0.67
N GLU A 47 27.07 -0.97 0.37
CA GLU A 47 26.18 -2.09 0.62
C GLU A 47 24.78 -1.48 0.69
N ALA A 48 24.00 -1.68 -0.37
CA ALA A 48 22.58 -1.38 -0.35
C ALA A 48 21.99 -2.20 0.80
N SER A 49 21.68 -1.52 1.90
CA SER A 49 20.91 -2.13 2.97
C SER A 49 19.69 -2.79 2.33
N PRO A 50 19.37 -4.05 2.67
CA PRO A 50 18.18 -4.69 2.12
C PRO A 50 17.01 -3.75 2.38
N SER A 51 16.35 -3.32 1.31
CA SER A 51 15.19 -2.44 1.43
C SER A 51 14.17 -3.16 2.31
N ALA A 52 13.87 -2.59 3.47
CA ALA A 52 12.87 -3.16 4.36
C ALA A 52 11.57 -3.32 3.57
N LEU A 53 11.00 -4.52 3.59
CA LEU A 53 9.71 -4.76 2.96
C LEU A 53 8.66 -3.92 3.71
N LYS A 54 7.95 -3.05 3.01
CA LYS A 54 6.83 -2.31 3.58
C LYS A 54 5.54 -3.11 3.42
N VAL A 55 4.80 -3.30 4.50
CA VAL A 55 3.49 -3.95 4.48
C VAL A 55 2.36 -2.93 4.60
N PRO A 56 1.29 -3.10 3.81
CA PRO A 56 0.12 -2.24 3.90
C PRO A 56 -0.71 -2.63 5.13
N LEU A 57 -0.94 -1.68 6.02
CA LEU A 57 -1.89 -1.78 7.12
C LEU A 57 -3.06 -0.84 6.85
N TYR A 58 -4.26 -1.30 7.14
CA TYR A 58 -5.48 -0.50 6.96
C TYR A 58 -6.01 -0.06 8.31
N TRP A 59 -6.40 1.19 8.43
CA TRP A 59 -6.86 1.85 9.64
C TRP A 59 -8.26 2.40 9.47
N ILE A 60 -9.02 2.47 10.55
CA ILE A 60 -10.34 3.11 10.54
C ILE A 60 -10.14 4.60 10.75
N GLY A 61 -10.60 5.41 9.81
CA GLY A 61 -10.62 6.86 9.87
C GLY A 61 -11.97 7.42 9.47
N ALA A 62 -12.31 8.61 9.95
CA ALA A 62 -13.57 9.28 9.65
C ALA A 62 -13.35 10.45 8.69
N THR A 63 -14.21 10.55 7.68
CA THR A 63 -14.30 11.75 6.86
C THR A 63 -15.78 12.03 6.55
N GLY A 64 -16.15 13.30 6.58
CA GLY A 64 -17.55 13.67 6.45
C GLY A 64 -18.39 13.12 7.62
N LYS A 65 -19.34 12.26 7.31
CA LYS A 65 -20.23 11.62 8.30
C LYS A 65 -20.05 10.09 8.39
N SER A 66 -19.05 9.55 7.74
CA SER A 66 -18.84 8.12 7.61
C SER A 66 -17.39 7.75 7.97
N SER A 67 -17.21 6.50 8.36
CA SER A 67 -15.90 5.92 8.64
C SER A 67 -15.51 4.97 7.52
N PHE A 68 -14.22 4.97 7.17
CA PHE A 68 -13.65 4.23 6.05
C PHE A 68 -12.32 3.61 6.45
N LEU A 69 -11.77 2.76 5.56
CA LEU A 69 -10.46 2.17 5.71
C LEU A 69 -9.42 2.93 4.90
N TYR A 70 -8.44 3.50 5.59
CA TYR A 70 -7.28 4.21 5.05
C TYR A 70 -6.05 3.32 5.11
N ARG A 71 -5.14 3.46 4.15
CA ARG A 71 -3.95 2.62 4.05
C ARG A 71 -2.68 3.39 4.39
N GLU A 72 -1.88 2.85 5.31
CA GLU A 72 -0.51 3.25 5.55
C GLU A 72 0.46 2.09 5.25
N TYR A 73 1.70 2.42 4.88
CA TYR A 73 2.76 1.43 4.72
C TYR A 73 3.69 1.45 5.92
N HIS A 74 3.86 0.31 6.57
CA HIS A 74 4.73 0.14 7.73
C HIS A 74 5.93 -0.73 7.38
N ASP A 75 7.12 -0.38 7.92
CA ASP A 75 8.33 -1.16 7.71
C ASP A 75 8.20 -2.53 8.38
N TYR A 76 8.39 -3.55 7.58
CA TYR A 76 8.47 -4.92 8.04
C TYR A 76 9.90 -5.21 8.49
N LYS A 77 10.09 -5.46 9.79
CA LYS A 77 11.35 -5.95 10.34
C LYS A 77 11.21 -7.45 10.55
N ALA A 78 11.89 -8.23 9.74
CA ALA A 78 11.95 -9.69 9.86
C ALA A 78 12.89 -10.11 11.00
N ASP A 79 12.67 -9.60 12.23
CA ASP A 79 13.54 -9.90 13.38
C ASP A 79 13.30 -11.29 13.96
N ASP A 80 12.16 -11.93 13.67
CA ASP A 80 11.83 -13.28 14.11
C ASP A 80 11.97 -14.29 12.97
N ALA A 81 12.79 -15.33 13.20
CA ALA A 81 12.96 -16.44 12.25
C ALA A 81 11.64 -17.16 11.93
N ALA A 82 10.66 -17.10 12.82
CA ALA A 82 9.31 -17.63 12.63
C ALA A 82 8.45 -16.76 11.67
N SER A 83 8.74 -15.47 11.57
CA SER A 83 7.99 -14.49 10.75
C SER A 83 8.50 -14.36 9.31
N ARG A 84 9.70 -14.89 9.01
CA ARG A 84 10.34 -14.72 7.69
C ARG A 84 9.62 -15.36 6.51
N GLY A 85 8.62 -16.20 6.77
CA GLY A 85 7.88 -16.93 5.74
C GLY A 85 6.42 -16.54 5.58
N ASP A 86 5.87 -15.75 6.52
CA ASP A 86 4.44 -15.40 6.51
C ASP A 86 4.21 -13.90 6.64
N VAL A 87 4.31 -13.20 5.50
CA VAL A 87 4.09 -11.75 5.44
C VAL A 87 2.67 -11.37 5.86
N VAL A 88 1.67 -12.24 5.62
CA VAL A 88 0.28 -11.97 5.98
C VAL A 88 0.09 -12.04 7.49
N ALA A 89 0.54 -13.13 8.12
CA ALA A 89 0.45 -13.25 9.58
C ALA A 89 1.20 -12.13 10.29
N THR A 90 2.36 -11.72 9.74
CA THR A 90 3.10 -10.59 10.30
C THR A 90 2.36 -9.27 10.16
N ALA A 91 1.83 -8.95 8.99
CA ALA A 91 1.06 -7.72 8.78
C ALA A 91 -0.18 -7.68 9.69
N VAL A 92 -0.91 -8.78 9.83
CA VAL A 92 -2.06 -8.88 10.74
C VAL A 92 -1.62 -8.79 12.21
N SER A 93 -0.49 -9.40 12.59
CA SER A 93 0.06 -9.24 13.95
C SER A 93 0.46 -7.80 14.24
N MET A 94 1.09 -7.11 13.27
CA MET A 94 1.41 -5.68 13.38
C MET A 94 0.12 -4.86 13.52
N LEU A 95 -0.89 -5.11 12.69
CA LEU A 95 -2.17 -4.41 12.74
C LEU A 95 -2.77 -4.43 14.15
N THR A 96 -2.69 -5.55 14.87
CA THR A 96 -3.25 -5.64 16.23
C THR A 96 -2.39 -4.99 17.32
N ARG A 97 -1.15 -4.55 17.01
CA ARG A 97 -0.17 -4.09 18.03
C ARG A 97 0.28 -2.67 17.86
N VAL A 98 0.39 -2.20 16.62
CA VAL A 98 0.87 -0.84 16.35
C VAL A 98 -0.31 0.13 16.25
N GLN A 99 -0.02 1.41 16.42
CA GLN A 99 -1.00 2.47 16.19
C GLN A 99 -0.78 3.08 14.81
N PRO A 100 -1.81 3.65 14.16
CA PRO A 100 -1.64 4.43 12.96
C PRO A 100 -0.68 5.61 13.20
N ARG A 101 -0.02 6.05 12.15
CA ARG A 101 0.83 7.26 12.18
C ARG A 101 -0.01 8.51 12.14
N ASP A 102 -1.11 8.45 11.39
CA ASP A 102 -2.07 9.53 11.32
C ASP A 102 -2.94 9.55 12.58
N PRO A 103 -2.99 10.67 13.33
CA PRO A 103 -3.79 10.78 14.55
C PRO A 103 -5.31 10.75 14.30
N ASP A 104 -5.76 10.97 13.05
CA ASP A 104 -7.17 10.93 12.67
C ASP A 104 -7.67 9.49 12.44
N TYR A 105 -6.75 8.52 12.44
CA TYR A 105 -7.09 7.11 12.33
C TYR A 105 -7.01 6.41 13.67
N HIS A 106 -7.69 5.28 13.80
CA HIS A 106 -7.65 4.48 15.00
C HIS A 106 -7.60 2.97 14.71
N ASN A 107 -7.21 2.23 15.73
CA ASN A 107 -7.10 0.79 15.73
C ASN A 107 -8.02 0.19 16.80
N PRO A 108 -9.06 -0.58 16.44
CA PRO A 108 -9.98 -1.18 17.41
C PRO A 108 -9.43 -2.44 18.08
N TRP A 109 -8.29 -2.99 17.63
CA TRP A 109 -7.81 -4.29 18.09
C TRP A 109 -7.03 -4.23 19.39
N ASN A 110 -7.24 -5.24 20.25
CA ASN A 110 -6.26 -5.59 21.27
C ASN A 110 -5.10 -6.37 20.62
N PRO A 111 -3.88 -6.34 21.20
CA PRO A 111 -2.75 -7.12 20.71
C PRO A 111 -3.05 -8.63 20.69
N ALA A 112 -3.04 -9.27 19.54
CA ALA A 112 -3.18 -10.72 19.45
C ALA A 112 -1.94 -11.43 20.03
N GLY A 113 -2.12 -12.42 20.89
CA GLY A 113 -1.03 -13.28 21.41
C GLY A 113 -0.42 -14.13 20.32
N SER A 114 -1.22 -14.57 19.35
CA SER A 114 -0.77 -15.31 18.16
C SER A 114 -1.59 -14.96 16.93
N VAL A 115 -0.93 -14.98 15.77
CA VAL A 115 -1.54 -14.84 14.45
C VAL A 115 -0.92 -15.87 13.52
N GLY A 116 -1.76 -16.61 12.81
CA GLY A 116 -1.34 -17.50 11.73
C GLY A 116 -2.11 -17.22 10.46
N SER A 117 -1.52 -17.51 9.32
CA SER A 117 -2.22 -17.46 8.04
C SER A 117 -1.95 -18.70 7.20
N SER A 118 -2.86 -19.01 6.28
CA SER A 118 -2.67 -20.05 5.30
C SER A 118 -3.49 -19.78 4.06
N MET A 119 -2.92 -20.10 2.89
CA MET A 119 -3.61 -20.03 1.60
C MET A 119 -3.94 -21.45 1.14
N SER A 120 -5.21 -21.71 0.88
CA SER A 120 -5.66 -22.98 0.31
C SER A 120 -5.47 -23.01 -1.21
N LYS A 121 -5.54 -24.20 -1.81
CA LYS A 121 -5.36 -24.39 -3.26
C LYS A 121 -6.43 -23.69 -4.11
N ASP A 122 -7.60 -23.43 -3.56
CA ASP A 122 -8.69 -22.70 -4.21
C ASP A 122 -8.61 -21.16 -4.01
N GLY A 123 -7.48 -20.66 -3.48
CA GLY A 123 -7.23 -19.24 -3.28
C GLY A 123 -7.94 -18.63 -2.08
N THR A 124 -8.44 -19.45 -1.13
CA THR A 124 -9.03 -18.94 0.11
C THR A 124 -7.94 -18.72 1.15
N LEU A 125 -7.82 -17.49 1.65
CA LEU A 125 -6.92 -17.10 2.72
C LEU A 125 -7.59 -17.31 4.08
N THR A 126 -6.98 -18.11 4.94
CA THR A 126 -7.44 -18.30 6.32
C THR A 126 -6.52 -17.56 7.27
N LEU A 127 -7.09 -16.71 8.12
CA LEU A 127 -6.43 -16.06 9.25
C LEU A 127 -6.87 -16.76 10.52
N ASN A 128 -5.96 -16.98 11.45
CA ASN A 128 -6.26 -17.50 12.78
C ASN A 128 -5.62 -16.61 13.83
N LEU A 129 -6.44 -15.91 14.59
CA LEU A 129 -6.00 -15.02 15.67
C LEU A 129 -6.39 -15.62 17.03
N SER A 130 -5.59 -15.36 18.05
CA SER A 130 -5.95 -15.68 19.42
C SER A 130 -7.10 -14.79 19.92
N SER A 131 -7.91 -15.32 20.83
CA SER A 131 -9.14 -14.67 21.32
C SER A 131 -8.92 -13.36 22.05
N ASP A 132 -7.74 -13.11 22.59
CA ASP A 132 -7.37 -11.86 23.26
C ASP A 132 -7.49 -10.62 22.35
N ALA A 133 -7.29 -10.77 21.04
CA ALA A 133 -7.51 -9.69 20.08
C ALA A 133 -8.96 -9.18 20.07
N PHE A 134 -9.90 -10.00 20.45
CA PHE A 134 -11.36 -9.75 20.40
C PHE A 134 -11.98 -9.48 21.76
N ASP A 135 -11.19 -9.49 22.86
CA ASP A 135 -11.69 -9.37 24.23
C ASP A 135 -11.97 -7.91 24.62
N HIS A 136 -12.91 -7.31 23.92
CA HIS A 136 -13.43 -5.97 24.20
C HIS A 136 -14.83 -5.77 23.60
N SER A 137 -15.55 -4.77 24.11
CA SER A 137 -16.84 -4.38 23.55
C SER A 137 -16.63 -3.52 22.30
N ILE A 138 -17.40 -3.79 21.26
CA ILE A 138 -17.35 -3.06 19.99
C ILE A 138 -18.77 -2.82 19.46
N SER A 139 -19.00 -1.68 18.82
CA SER A 139 -20.28 -1.40 18.16
C SER A 139 -20.47 -2.28 16.91
N ALA A 140 -21.70 -2.40 16.42
CA ALA A 140 -22.00 -3.20 15.24
C ALA A 140 -21.29 -2.66 13.98
N ASP A 141 -21.28 -1.35 13.81
CA ASP A 141 -20.69 -0.69 12.64
C ASP A 141 -19.16 -0.80 12.68
N GLU A 142 -18.57 -0.59 13.85
CA GLU A 142 -17.12 -0.72 14.04
C GLU A 142 -16.65 -2.17 13.90
N ALA A 143 -17.45 -3.16 14.35
CA ALA A 143 -17.13 -4.58 14.16
C ALA A 143 -17.06 -4.96 12.67
N ASN A 144 -17.94 -4.40 11.84
CA ASN A 144 -17.89 -4.61 10.40
C ASN A 144 -16.60 -4.02 9.81
N LEU A 145 -16.26 -2.77 10.16
CA LEU A 145 -15.02 -2.12 9.70
C LEU A 145 -13.77 -2.87 10.19
N ALA A 146 -13.76 -3.33 11.45
CA ALA A 146 -12.66 -4.10 12.01
C ALA A 146 -12.45 -5.43 11.26
N VAL A 147 -13.50 -6.17 10.94
CA VAL A 147 -13.39 -7.39 10.13
C VAL A 147 -12.86 -7.06 8.73
N GLN A 148 -13.37 -6.00 8.10
CA GLN A 148 -12.88 -5.56 6.80
C GLN A 148 -11.42 -5.08 6.86
N GLN A 149 -10.99 -4.46 7.95
CA GLN A 149 -9.60 -4.08 8.19
C GLN A 149 -8.66 -5.29 8.14
N LEU A 150 -9.03 -6.43 8.77
CA LEU A 150 -8.30 -7.70 8.66
C LEU A 150 -8.27 -8.19 7.22
N VAL A 151 -9.40 -8.18 6.52
CA VAL A 151 -9.52 -8.64 5.12
C VAL A 151 -8.63 -7.81 4.19
N TYR A 152 -8.69 -6.48 4.29
CA TYR A 152 -7.90 -5.57 3.47
C TYR A 152 -6.40 -5.71 3.73
N THR A 153 -6.00 -5.72 5.01
CA THR A 153 -4.59 -5.88 5.40
C THR A 153 -4.03 -7.23 4.94
N ALA A 154 -4.75 -8.31 5.16
CA ALA A 154 -4.30 -9.65 4.81
C ALA A 154 -4.18 -9.84 3.29
N THR A 155 -5.18 -9.43 2.52
CA THR A 155 -5.18 -9.59 1.06
C THR A 155 -4.16 -8.68 0.37
N ALA A 156 -3.97 -7.45 0.86
CA ALA A 156 -2.94 -6.55 0.35
C ALA A 156 -1.52 -7.06 0.67
N SER A 157 -1.31 -7.58 1.89
CA SER A 157 -0.02 -8.15 2.28
C SER A 157 0.30 -9.45 1.53
N ALA A 158 -0.70 -10.28 1.22
CA ALA A 158 -0.54 -11.46 0.37
C ALA A 158 -0.10 -11.07 -1.05
N ALA A 159 -0.66 -10.01 -1.63
CA ALA A 159 -0.25 -9.50 -2.93
C ALA A 159 1.19 -8.97 -2.91
N VAL A 160 1.56 -8.16 -1.90
CA VAL A 160 2.94 -7.64 -1.72
C VAL A 160 3.94 -8.77 -1.52
N GLY A 161 3.55 -9.81 -0.78
CA GLY A 161 4.38 -11.01 -0.55
C GLY A 161 4.46 -11.97 -1.73
N GLY A 162 3.75 -11.72 -2.83
CA GLY A 162 3.72 -12.61 -4.00
C GLY A 162 3.12 -13.99 -3.71
N ILE A 163 2.28 -14.11 -2.67
CA ILE A 163 1.70 -15.39 -2.25
C ILE A 163 0.62 -15.85 -3.23
N SER A 164 -0.07 -14.93 -3.88
CA SER A 164 -1.06 -15.22 -4.91
C SER A 164 -1.39 -13.94 -5.70
N ASP A 165 -2.22 -14.08 -6.74
CA ASP A 165 -2.91 -12.95 -7.38
C ASP A 165 -3.97 -12.35 -6.43
N ALA A 166 -3.63 -12.23 -5.14
CA ALA A 166 -4.53 -11.76 -4.10
C ALA A 166 -5.02 -10.35 -4.45
N GLY A 167 -6.33 -10.24 -4.60
CA GLY A 167 -7.00 -9.01 -5.01
C GLY A 167 -8.31 -8.80 -4.24
N PRO A 168 -9.13 -7.84 -4.67
CA PRO A 168 -10.41 -7.53 -4.01
C PRO A 168 -11.34 -8.74 -3.86
N SER A 169 -11.32 -9.69 -4.81
CA SER A 169 -12.16 -10.90 -4.79
C SER A 169 -11.58 -12.07 -3.97
N THR A 170 -10.39 -11.92 -3.37
CA THR A 170 -9.80 -12.97 -2.53
C THR A 170 -10.68 -13.25 -1.33
N LYS A 171 -11.05 -14.52 -1.19
CA LYS A 171 -11.87 -14.98 -0.06
C LYS A 171 -11.01 -15.09 1.19
N VAL A 172 -11.50 -14.54 2.29
CA VAL A 172 -10.83 -14.59 3.61
C VAL A 172 -11.77 -15.27 4.62
N ILE A 173 -11.20 -16.14 5.46
CA ILE A 173 -11.88 -16.73 6.61
C ILE A 173 -11.09 -16.34 7.85
N VAL A 174 -11.77 -15.74 8.84
CA VAL A 174 -11.17 -15.40 10.13
C VAL A 174 -11.60 -16.43 11.17
N LEU A 175 -10.63 -17.12 11.74
CA LEU A 175 -10.80 -18.06 12.84
C LEU A 175 -10.31 -17.41 14.14
N VAL A 176 -10.90 -17.81 15.27
CA VAL A 176 -10.46 -17.42 16.60
C VAL A 176 -10.09 -18.69 17.36
N ASP A 177 -8.83 -18.79 17.82
CA ASP A 177 -8.26 -19.99 18.43
C ASP A 177 -8.52 -21.28 17.60
N GLY A 178 -8.45 -21.15 16.28
CA GLY A 178 -8.70 -22.25 15.32
C GLY A 178 -10.19 -22.57 15.10
N HIS A 179 -11.11 -21.84 15.68
CA HIS A 179 -12.54 -22.15 15.63
C HIS A 179 -13.33 -21.14 14.81
N ARG A 180 -14.41 -21.62 14.20
CA ARG A 180 -15.45 -20.81 13.54
C ARG A 180 -16.55 -20.44 14.53
N GLY A 181 -17.36 -19.43 14.20
CA GLY A 181 -18.57 -19.10 14.93
C GLY A 181 -18.36 -18.16 16.12
N TYR A 182 -17.16 -17.62 16.30
CA TYR A 182 -16.90 -16.60 17.32
C TYR A 182 -17.74 -15.34 17.04
N LYS A 183 -18.32 -14.75 18.11
CA LYS A 183 -19.12 -13.53 18.03
C LYS A 183 -18.28 -12.32 18.37
N PHE A 184 -18.23 -11.35 17.44
CA PHE A 184 -17.53 -10.09 17.62
C PHE A 184 -18.47 -8.94 17.22
N GLY A 185 -18.99 -8.22 18.18
CA GLY A 185 -20.12 -7.33 17.97
C GLY A 185 -21.32 -8.07 17.37
N ASN A 186 -21.82 -7.59 16.24
CA ASN A 186 -22.87 -8.25 15.45
C ASN A 186 -22.34 -9.28 14.44
N GLN A 187 -21.01 -9.40 14.27
CA GLN A 187 -20.40 -10.30 13.30
C GLN A 187 -20.30 -11.74 13.84
N THR A 188 -20.40 -12.71 12.93
CA THR A 188 -20.11 -14.12 13.23
C THR A 188 -18.92 -14.55 12.38
N LEU A 189 -17.76 -14.68 13.02
CA LEU A 189 -16.51 -15.02 12.34
C LEU A 189 -16.49 -16.49 11.86
N GLY A 190 -15.62 -16.78 10.90
CA GLY A 190 -15.49 -18.11 10.31
C GLY A 190 -16.32 -18.31 9.02
N GLN A 191 -17.09 -17.33 8.61
CA GLN A 191 -17.68 -17.27 7.28
C GLN A 191 -16.66 -16.71 6.28
N THR A 192 -16.87 -16.99 4.99
CA THR A 192 -16.08 -16.40 3.93
C THR A 192 -16.46 -14.94 3.73
N VAL A 193 -15.47 -14.07 3.74
CA VAL A 193 -15.60 -12.63 3.53
C VAL A 193 -14.68 -12.23 2.37
N VAL A 194 -15.09 -11.28 1.56
CA VAL A 194 -14.27 -10.58 0.55
C VAL A 194 -14.17 -9.11 0.93
N ARG A 195 -13.31 -8.34 0.27
CA ARG A 195 -13.31 -6.89 0.45
C ARG A 195 -14.67 -6.30 0.11
N ASP A 196 -15.16 -5.45 0.98
CA ASP A 196 -16.31 -4.58 0.73
C ASP A 196 -15.77 -3.23 0.25
N GLU A 197 -15.96 -2.93 -1.02
CA GLU A 197 -15.45 -1.68 -1.63
C GLU A 197 -16.10 -0.43 -1.03
N ALA A 198 -17.30 -0.55 -0.46
CA ALA A 198 -18.01 0.57 0.15
C ALA A 198 -17.33 1.11 1.41
N VAL A 199 -16.46 0.30 2.07
CA VAL A 199 -15.71 0.75 3.26
C VAL A 199 -14.29 1.23 2.94
N ALA A 200 -13.85 1.16 1.68
CA ALA A 200 -12.58 1.76 1.29
C ALA A 200 -12.68 3.29 1.34
N ALA A 201 -11.63 3.96 1.80
CA ALA A 201 -11.61 5.41 1.79
C ALA A 201 -11.81 5.95 0.35
N PRO A 202 -12.70 6.93 0.16
CA PRO A 202 -12.99 7.48 -1.15
C PRO A 202 -11.83 8.32 -1.72
N LEU A 203 -10.97 8.82 -0.85
CA LEU A 203 -9.72 9.51 -1.18
C LEU A 203 -8.75 9.35 -0.02
N TRP A 204 -7.45 9.26 -0.32
CA TRP A 204 -6.38 9.26 0.69
C TRP A 204 -5.03 9.67 0.10
N ILE A 205 -4.14 10.16 0.96
CA ILE A 205 -2.77 10.53 0.61
C ILE A 205 -1.89 9.28 0.71
N ILE A 206 -1.05 9.04 -0.31
CA ILE A 206 0.01 8.02 -0.30
C ILE A 206 1.33 8.65 0.12
N ASP A 207 1.71 9.73 -0.53
CA ASP A 207 2.91 10.53 -0.25
C ASP A 207 2.54 12.03 -0.25
N PRO A 208 3.06 12.80 0.69
CA PRO A 208 3.90 12.44 1.86
C PRO A 208 3.19 11.54 2.87
N GLU A 209 3.88 10.48 3.38
CA GLU A 209 3.39 9.75 4.55
C GLU A 209 3.35 10.70 5.76
N GLN A 210 2.42 10.48 6.69
CA GLN A 210 2.31 11.27 7.93
C GLN A 210 3.65 11.34 8.68
N ASN A 211 4.09 12.55 9.03
CA ASN A 211 5.36 12.86 9.73
C ASN A 211 6.63 12.44 8.97
N SER A 212 6.55 12.26 7.66
CA SER A 212 7.72 11.94 6.82
C SER A 212 8.58 13.17 6.53
N VAL A 213 9.82 12.91 6.06
CA VAL A 213 10.78 13.95 5.70
C VAL A 213 11.11 13.83 4.21
N PHE A 214 11.02 14.95 3.50
CA PHE A 214 11.29 15.05 2.07
C PHE A 214 12.40 16.05 1.77
N GLY A 215 12.98 15.96 0.58
CA GLY A 215 13.82 17.02 0.02
C GLY A 215 12.98 18.15 -0.55
N THR A 216 13.64 19.21 -1.01
CA THR A 216 13.00 20.43 -1.54
C THR A 216 12.05 20.17 -2.72
N THR A 217 12.29 19.12 -3.51
CA THR A 217 11.33 18.65 -4.52
C THR A 217 10.47 17.57 -3.87
N THR A 218 9.29 17.94 -3.42
CA THR A 218 8.33 17.05 -2.79
C THR A 218 7.37 16.53 -3.83
N THR A 219 7.24 15.20 -3.92
CA THR A 219 6.24 14.54 -4.75
C THR A 219 5.03 14.19 -3.90
N VAL A 220 3.86 14.63 -4.33
CA VAL A 220 2.57 14.26 -3.74
C VAL A 220 1.97 13.15 -4.58
N LYS A 221 1.52 12.08 -3.92
CA LYS A 221 0.73 11.01 -4.50
C LYS A 221 -0.54 10.84 -3.69
N MET A 222 -1.65 10.77 -4.36
CA MET A 222 -2.96 10.54 -3.75
C MET A 222 -3.79 9.60 -4.61
N VAL A 223 -4.78 8.99 -4.00
CA VAL A 223 -5.76 8.15 -4.68
C VAL A 223 -7.14 8.70 -4.40
N ALA A 224 -7.97 8.72 -5.43
CA ALA A 224 -9.39 9.00 -5.33
C ALA A 224 -10.19 7.92 -6.04
N THR A 225 -11.37 7.63 -5.50
CA THR A 225 -12.35 6.75 -6.15
C THR A 225 -13.28 7.56 -7.04
N ASN A 226 -14.10 6.88 -7.85
CA ASN A 226 -15.04 7.53 -8.76
C ASN A 226 -16.29 8.13 -8.06
N VAL A 227 -16.16 8.54 -6.78
CA VAL A 227 -17.27 9.14 -5.99
C VAL A 227 -17.52 10.61 -6.32
N ALA A 228 -16.60 11.25 -7.04
CA ALA A 228 -16.67 12.66 -7.38
C ALA A 228 -16.21 12.94 -8.81
N SER A 229 -16.45 14.12 -9.33
CA SER A 229 -15.95 14.60 -10.62
C SER A 229 -14.57 15.23 -10.53
N ARG A 230 -14.18 15.71 -9.33
CA ARG A 230 -12.95 16.44 -9.10
C ARG A 230 -12.44 16.25 -7.69
N VAL A 231 -11.12 16.21 -7.54
CA VAL A 231 -10.42 16.30 -6.26
C VAL A 231 -9.63 17.60 -6.21
N TYR A 232 -9.59 18.21 -5.04
CA TYR A 232 -8.82 19.41 -4.75
C TYR A 232 -7.69 19.08 -3.79
N TRP A 233 -6.65 19.90 -3.79
CA TRP A 233 -5.57 19.80 -2.84
C TRP A 233 -5.03 21.20 -2.49
N ASP A 234 -4.55 21.35 -1.26
CA ASP A 234 -3.78 22.50 -0.83
C ASP A 234 -2.57 22.06 0.04
N ILE A 235 -1.48 22.84 -0.06
CA ILE A 235 -0.29 22.68 0.78
C ILE A 235 -0.17 23.95 1.61
N ARG A 236 -0.02 23.78 2.92
CA ARG A 236 0.07 24.88 3.89
C ARG A 236 1.37 24.84 4.66
N LYS A 237 1.93 26.03 4.93
CA LYS A 237 3.04 26.21 5.85
C LYS A 237 2.60 27.16 6.97
N ASN A 238 2.71 26.71 8.23
CA ASN A 238 2.23 27.49 9.38
C ASN A 238 0.77 27.98 9.22
N GLY A 239 -0.10 27.13 8.67
CA GLY A 239 -1.51 27.44 8.44
C GLY A 239 -1.80 28.31 7.20
N SER A 240 -0.80 28.88 6.56
CA SER A 240 -0.95 29.69 5.34
C SER A 240 -0.81 28.82 4.09
N GLU A 241 -1.73 28.93 3.14
CA GLU A 241 -1.65 28.24 1.86
C GLU A 241 -0.44 28.74 1.05
N VAL A 242 0.39 27.82 0.58
CA VAL A 242 1.56 28.09 -0.27
C VAL A 242 1.43 27.51 -1.67
N ALA A 243 0.56 26.52 -1.85
CA ALA A 243 0.19 25.97 -3.14
C ALA A 243 -1.20 25.32 -3.05
N ALA A 244 -1.95 25.36 -4.14
CA ALA A 244 -3.23 24.66 -4.26
C ALA A 244 -3.48 24.27 -5.71
N GLY A 245 -4.41 23.35 -5.93
CA GLY A 245 -4.83 22.92 -7.24
C GLY A 245 -6.00 21.95 -7.21
N SER A 246 -6.33 21.43 -8.38
CA SER A 246 -7.37 20.41 -8.53
C SER A 246 -7.09 19.55 -9.74
N GLU A 247 -7.63 18.32 -9.72
CA GLU A 247 -7.53 17.35 -10.79
C GLU A 247 -8.93 16.79 -11.09
N ASP A 248 -9.28 16.73 -12.37
CA ASP A 248 -10.53 16.10 -12.80
C ASP A 248 -10.38 14.58 -12.70
N LEU A 249 -11.34 13.93 -12.08
CA LEU A 249 -11.38 12.48 -12.02
C LEU A 249 -11.94 11.93 -13.33
N SER A 250 -11.19 10.99 -13.92
CA SER A 250 -11.66 10.29 -15.11
C SER A 250 -12.95 9.54 -14.77
N GLY A 251 -13.94 9.69 -15.63
CA GLY A 251 -15.25 9.05 -15.44
C GLY A 251 -15.26 7.56 -15.81
N ASP A 252 -14.10 6.91 -15.93
CA ASP A 252 -14.06 5.48 -16.22
C ASP A 252 -14.39 4.65 -14.97
N ASP A 253 -14.95 3.47 -15.18
CA ASP A 253 -15.38 2.56 -14.11
C ASP A 253 -14.22 1.81 -13.43
N SER A 254 -12.97 2.25 -13.59
CA SER A 254 -11.79 1.57 -13.04
C SER A 254 -11.67 1.64 -11.51
N GLY A 255 -12.55 2.39 -10.87
CA GLY A 255 -12.72 2.44 -9.41
C GLY A 255 -11.70 3.32 -8.68
N LEU A 256 -10.41 3.21 -8.94
CA LEU A 256 -9.34 3.96 -8.26
C LEU A 256 -8.50 4.74 -9.27
N GLN A 257 -8.31 6.03 -9.04
CA GLN A 257 -7.42 6.88 -9.82
C GLN A 257 -6.26 7.36 -8.95
N GLU A 258 -5.04 7.04 -9.36
CA GLU A 258 -3.82 7.58 -8.76
C GLU A 258 -3.48 8.91 -9.42
N ILE A 259 -3.22 9.93 -8.60
CA ILE A 259 -2.86 11.28 -9.02
C ILE A 259 -1.50 11.59 -8.42
N GLN A 260 -0.58 12.11 -9.24
CA GLN A 260 0.76 12.46 -8.80
C GLN A 260 1.17 13.80 -9.37
N PHE A 261 1.76 14.65 -8.52
CA PHE A 261 2.41 15.88 -8.92
C PHE A 261 3.61 16.20 -8.01
N SER A 262 4.48 17.12 -8.43
CA SER A 262 5.63 17.56 -7.63
C SER A 262 5.60 19.06 -7.41
N ARG A 263 6.11 19.50 -6.26
CA ARG A 263 6.25 20.92 -5.91
C ARG A 263 7.62 21.15 -5.29
N ASN A 264 8.22 22.31 -5.64
CA ASN A 264 9.43 22.79 -4.97
C ASN A 264 9.00 23.60 -3.75
N LEU A 265 9.36 23.10 -2.58
CA LEU A 265 9.03 23.69 -1.29
C LEU A 265 10.33 24.13 -0.59
N ALA A 266 10.28 25.25 0.13
CA ALA A 266 11.38 25.66 0.99
C ALA A 266 11.41 24.79 2.26
N GLU A 267 12.57 24.69 2.92
CA GLU A 267 12.71 24.00 4.20
C GLU A 267 11.65 24.43 5.22
N GLY A 268 11.07 23.48 5.96
CA GLY A 268 10.08 23.71 7.01
C GLY A 268 9.00 22.64 7.10
N ASP A 269 8.06 22.87 7.99
CA ASP A 269 6.94 21.98 8.26
C ASP A 269 5.71 22.38 7.47
N TYR A 270 5.05 21.40 6.91
CA TYR A 270 3.92 21.54 6.01
C TYR A 270 2.77 20.61 6.37
N THR A 271 1.58 21.00 5.94
CA THR A 271 0.40 20.14 5.86
C THR A 271 -0.03 20.08 4.39
N ILE A 272 -0.21 18.88 3.85
CA ILE A 272 -0.94 18.63 2.60
C ILE A 272 -2.36 18.20 2.98
N ARG A 273 -3.35 18.78 2.33
CA ARG A 273 -4.74 18.38 2.42
C ARG A 273 -5.27 18.07 1.04
N ILE A 274 -5.99 16.97 0.91
CA ILE A 274 -6.77 16.63 -0.27
C ILE A 274 -8.25 16.61 0.12
N TYR A 275 -9.13 17.03 -0.78
CA TYR A 275 -10.53 17.11 -0.43
C TYR A 275 -11.46 17.07 -1.65
N ILE A 276 -12.70 16.68 -1.40
CA ILE A 276 -13.80 16.71 -2.38
C ILE A 276 -14.85 17.72 -1.88
N LYS A 277 -15.20 18.64 -2.77
CA LYS A 277 -16.29 19.57 -2.50
C LYS A 277 -17.65 18.90 -2.65
N THR A 278 -18.59 19.34 -1.87
CA THR A 278 -19.96 18.80 -1.85
C THR A 278 -20.62 18.87 -3.24
N GLU A 279 -20.35 19.93 -4.01
CA GLU A 279 -20.88 20.13 -5.36
C GLU A 279 -20.33 19.14 -6.40
N ASP A 280 -19.14 18.58 -6.16
CA ASP A 280 -18.48 17.64 -7.09
C ASP A 280 -18.81 16.17 -6.79
N LEU A 281 -19.50 15.87 -5.69
CA LEU A 281 -19.89 14.51 -5.33
C LEU A 281 -20.89 13.93 -6.33
N LYS A 282 -20.65 12.71 -6.78
CA LYS A 282 -21.57 11.90 -7.58
C LYS A 282 -22.59 11.15 -6.69
N ASP A 283 -22.21 10.83 -5.45
CA ASP A 283 -23.07 10.22 -4.46
C ASP A 283 -23.52 11.24 -3.40
N PRO A 284 -24.78 11.72 -3.45
CA PRO A 284 -25.31 12.64 -2.44
C PRO A 284 -25.33 12.04 -1.02
N GLY A 285 -25.25 10.71 -0.90
CA GLY A 285 -25.18 10.01 0.37
C GLY A 285 -23.93 10.38 1.19
N LEU A 286 -22.85 10.78 0.54
CA LEU A 286 -21.59 11.19 1.16
C LEU A 286 -21.58 12.70 1.51
N ALA A 287 -22.53 13.49 1.05
CA ALA A 287 -22.58 14.91 1.29
C ALA A 287 -22.77 15.23 2.78
N VAL A 288 -22.02 16.21 3.28
CA VAL A 288 -22.23 16.82 4.59
C VAL A 288 -23.04 18.09 4.40
N SER A 289 -24.22 18.13 5.02
CA SER A 289 -25.15 19.26 4.87
C SER A 289 -24.49 20.56 5.34
N ASP A 290 -24.69 21.63 4.56
CA ASP A 290 -24.20 22.98 4.85
C ASP A 290 -22.68 23.12 4.92
N GLN A 291 -21.91 22.16 4.38
CA GLN A 291 -20.46 22.24 4.25
C GLN A 291 -20.03 22.29 2.78
N GLU A 292 -19.05 23.12 2.48
CA GLU A 292 -18.43 23.20 1.15
C GLU A 292 -17.61 21.95 0.84
N VAL A 293 -16.93 21.39 1.86
CA VAL A 293 -16.10 20.19 1.79
C VAL A 293 -16.80 19.04 2.50
N SER A 294 -17.01 17.94 1.79
CA SER A 294 -17.65 16.75 2.35
C SER A 294 -16.67 15.65 2.75
N LEU A 295 -15.62 15.47 1.97
CA LEU A 295 -14.61 14.43 2.21
C LEU A 295 -13.23 15.04 2.16
N TYR A 296 -12.33 14.63 3.05
CA TYR A 296 -10.94 15.08 3.06
C TYR A 296 -10.02 14.06 3.74
N ASP A 297 -8.73 14.24 3.49
CA ASP A 297 -7.62 13.58 4.16
C ASP A 297 -6.46 14.57 4.22
N ASP A 298 -5.67 14.60 5.32
CA ASP A 298 -4.54 15.49 5.44
C ASP A 298 -3.35 14.86 6.17
N HIS A 299 -2.13 15.17 5.73
CA HIS A 299 -0.89 14.69 6.32
C HIS A 299 0.05 15.84 6.63
N GLN A 300 0.77 15.72 7.74
CA GLN A 300 1.88 16.60 8.11
C GLN A 300 3.20 15.99 7.62
N PHE A 301 4.10 16.83 7.12
CA PHE A 301 5.42 16.42 6.67
C PHE A 301 6.44 17.56 6.81
N THR A 302 7.72 17.21 6.80
CA THR A 302 8.83 18.16 6.90
C THR A 302 9.64 18.16 5.61
N VAL A 303 10.05 19.34 5.14
CA VAL A 303 10.99 19.50 4.04
C VAL A 303 12.34 19.94 4.58
N ASN A 304 13.39 19.17 4.27
CA ASN A 304 14.77 19.47 4.58
C ASN A 304 15.59 19.65 3.30
N LYS A 305 16.74 20.34 3.42
CA LYS A 305 17.70 20.49 2.32
C LYS A 305 18.47 19.22 2.08
#